data_2ac16e959504202d9e88eee77f852d50
#
_entry.id   2ac16e959504202d9e88eee77f852d50
#
_cell.length_a   1.000
_cell.length_b   1.000
_cell.length_c   1.000
_cell.angle_alpha   90.00
_cell.angle_beta   90.00
_cell.angle_gamma   90.00
#
_symmetry.space_group_name_H-M   'P 1'
#
loop_
_entity.id
_entity.type
_entity.pdbx_description
1 polymer ?
#
loop_
_entity_poly.entity_id
_entity_poly.type
_entity_poly.pdbx_seq_one_letter_code
_entity_poly.pdbx_strand_id
1 'polypeptide(L)'
;MRAESGDRVSGRSVERELRGSIARSSDLPITQSPGQPASRSRTAGVALLAVMSAVSVMLMVALAFSGSVQIETRSAIYRKEATQAYALALGGVQAAILQIAYPPAEDQKDKPRLWEKGQRLMQVPYGQGAAQVEIVNETGKLDLNIAGRKQLARLFEARGLGTGQAEHLAVAIDHWRSLPGSDDEEFQALDRYYRDAGYQPAHANFTSVEEVLRVRGMSRDIFYGAAEFSRDNGIRYLYGLGQDLTVHSQSPQVNVNYASEAVLLSLPGVTEHLAGSIIQERREKPFQSLDDLTKRSRTSVPDQAVPFLSFGDGSKTYTIVSVGMVNGSRVHRTVKAVIQAQPEGTALHRIIAWYDDATE
;
A
#
# COMPACT_ATOMS: atom_id res chain seq x y z
N MET A 1 -41.74 -4.24 -42.33
CA MET A 1 -43.02 -4.84 -41.84
C MET A 1 -43.31 -4.16 -40.52
N ARG A 2 -44.31 -3.31 -40.62
CA ARG A 2 -45.35 -2.85 -39.65
C ARG A 2 -44.81 -2.54 -38.22
N ALA A 3 -44.79 -1.23 -37.78
CA ALA A 3 -45.97 -0.34 -37.49
C ALA A 3 -46.70 -0.83 -36.23
N GLU A 4 -46.95 -0.05 -35.25
CA GLU A 4 -47.77 1.13 -34.99
C GLU A 4 -47.84 1.25 -33.47
N SER A 5 -47.99 2.26 -32.86
CA SER A 5 -48.78 3.49 -32.73
C SER A 5 -48.95 3.74 -31.25
N GLY A 6 -48.68 4.83 -30.60
CA GLY A 6 -49.50 6.03 -30.64
C GLY A 6 -50.52 6.01 -29.51
N ASP A 7 -50.40 6.91 -28.54
CA ASP A 7 -51.54 7.77 -28.24
C ASP A 7 -51.18 8.97 -27.34
N ARG A 8 -51.54 10.13 -27.86
CA ARG A 8 -51.65 11.41 -27.15
C ARG A 8 -53.10 11.55 -26.67
N VAL A 9 -53.33 11.96 -25.45
CA VAL A 9 -54.58 12.61 -25.08
C VAL A 9 -54.34 13.91 -24.32
N SER A 10 -54.76 14.96 -24.98
CA SER A 10 -55.02 16.35 -24.63
C SER A 10 -56.35 16.49 -23.91
N GLY A 11 -56.53 17.52 -23.12
CA GLY A 11 -57.85 17.96 -22.60
C GLY A 11 -57.69 19.00 -21.50
N ARG A 12 -57.54 20.23 -21.74
CA ARG A 12 -58.45 21.38 -21.94
C ARG A 12 -59.47 21.57 -20.79
N SER A 13 -59.23 22.67 -20.05
CA SER A 13 -60.13 23.78 -19.67
C SER A 13 -61.59 23.51 -19.32
N VAL A 14 -62.03 23.97 -18.14
CA VAL A 14 -63.32 24.61 -17.97
C VAL A 14 -63.22 25.74 -16.94
N GLU A 15 -63.24 26.97 -17.44
CA GLU A 15 -63.76 28.17 -16.78
C GLU A 15 -65.27 28.05 -16.67
N ARG A 16 -65.86 28.46 -15.57
CA ARG A 16 -67.23 29.07 -15.60
C ARG A 16 -67.48 29.94 -14.37
N GLU A 17 -67.65 31.20 -14.74
CA GLU A 17 -68.31 32.29 -14.03
C GLU A 17 -69.56 31.84 -13.25
N LEU A 18 -69.81 32.54 -12.16
CA LEU A 18 -71.17 32.98 -11.81
C LEU A 18 -71.11 34.32 -11.09
N ARG A 19 -71.62 35.35 -11.76
CA ARG A 19 -71.98 36.67 -11.27
C ARG A 19 -73.34 36.62 -10.59
N GLY A 20 -73.56 37.56 -9.70
CA GLY A 20 -74.90 38.09 -9.29
C GLY A 20 -75.17 37.77 -7.85
N SER A 21 -75.52 38.67 -6.99
CA SER A 21 -76.53 39.71 -7.11
C SER A 21 -76.37 40.73 -5.96
N ILE A 22 -76.67 41.97 -6.30
CA ILE A 22 -76.82 43.13 -5.42
C ILE A 22 -78.10 43.07 -4.66
N ALA A 23 -78.13 43.32 -3.33
CA ALA A 23 -79.24 43.87 -2.64
C ALA A 23 -78.82 44.88 -1.57
N ARG A 24 -79.31 46.10 -1.79
CA ARG A 24 -79.24 47.20 -0.81
C ARG A 24 -80.33 47.01 0.29
N SER A 25 -80.01 47.35 1.52
CA SER A 25 -80.99 47.93 2.44
C SER A 25 -80.28 48.55 3.63
N SER A 26 -80.17 49.82 3.71
CA SER A 26 -80.79 50.81 4.54
C SER A 26 -80.50 50.81 6.03
N ASP A 27 -79.77 51.89 6.38
CA ASP A 27 -79.81 52.74 7.60
C ASP A 27 -80.44 52.23 8.89
N LEU A 28 -79.66 52.20 9.95
CA LEU A 28 -80.03 52.56 11.32
C LEU A 28 -78.84 52.94 12.18
N PRO A 29 -79.02 53.71 13.30
CA PRO A 29 -78.13 54.76 13.70
C PRO A 29 -76.95 54.40 14.65
N ILE A 30 -75.96 55.23 14.63
CA ILE A 30 -74.78 55.19 15.48
C ILE A 30 -75.15 55.44 16.92
N THR A 31 -74.98 54.48 17.81
CA THR A 31 -74.82 54.68 19.24
C THR A 31 -73.35 54.65 19.62
N GLN A 32 -72.82 55.83 19.97
CA GLN A 32 -71.49 55.94 20.54
C GLN A 32 -71.48 55.29 21.91
N SER A 33 -70.69 54.26 22.08
CA SER A 33 -70.29 53.73 23.39
C SER A 33 -68.98 54.28 23.81
N PRO A 34 -68.78 54.67 25.10
CA PRO A 34 -67.59 55.33 25.55
C PRO A 34 -66.37 54.48 25.49
N GLY A 35 -65.27 55.14 25.09
CA GLY A 35 -63.95 54.53 24.84
C GLY A 35 -63.43 53.72 26.01
N GLN A 36 -63.17 52.47 25.74
CA GLN A 36 -62.29 51.63 26.51
C GLN A 36 -60.83 52.08 26.26
N PRO A 37 -60.04 52.29 27.31
CA PRO A 37 -58.62 52.61 27.12
C PRO A 37 -57.96 51.38 26.48
N ALA A 38 -57.34 51.59 25.33
CA ALA A 38 -56.49 50.59 24.66
C ALA A 38 -55.47 50.07 25.67
N SER A 39 -55.69 48.90 26.21
CA SER A 39 -54.63 48.15 26.91
C SER A 39 -53.48 47.90 25.93
N ARG A 40 -52.49 48.77 25.97
CA ARG A 40 -51.23 48.55 25.31
C ARG A 40 -50.71 47.20 25.77
N SER A 41 -50.83 46.24 24.88
CA SER A 41 -50.56 44.84 25.10
C SER A 41 -49.13 44.61 25.59
N ARG A 42 -48.96 44.08 26.78
CA ARG A 42 -47.73 43.42 27.24
C ARG A 42 -47.34 42.22 26.37
N THR A 43 -48.14 41.88 25.37
CA THR A 43 -47.95 40.78 24.42
C THR A 43 -46.94 41.08 23.33
N ALA A 44 -46.60 42.35 23.04
CA ALA A 44 -45.62 42.69 21.99
C ALA A 44 -44.19 42.26 22.37
N GLY A 45 -43.81 42.29 23.66
CA GLY A 45 -42.52 41.83 24.15
C GLY A 45 -42.38 40.31 24.09
N VAL A 46 -43.45 39.60 24.41
CA VAL A 46 -43.46 38.09 24.34
C VAL A 46 -43.38 37.62 22.90
N ALA A 47 -44.08 38.29 21.98
CA ALA A 47 -44.03 37.98 20.58
C ALA A 47 -42.64 38.17 19.98
N LEU A 48 -41.93 39.25 20.39
CA LEU A 48 -40.53 39.49 19.92
C LEU A 48 -39.59 38.42 20.46
N LEU A 49 -39.73 38.04 21.74
CA LEU A 49 -38.90 36.95 22.32
C LEU A 49 -39.16 35.62 21.62
N ALA A 50 -40.43 35.31 21.30
CA ALA A 50 -40.81 34.10 20.56
C ALA A 50 -40.19 34.07 19.14
N VAL A 51 -40.20 35.20 18.43
CA VAL A 51 -39.57 35.31 17.10
C VAL A 51 -38.07 35.21 17.21
N MET A 52 -37.46 35.89 18.17
CA MET A 52 -36.00 35.81 18.41
C MET A 52 -35.55 34.37 18.73
N SER A 53 -36.32 33.67 19.58
CA SER A 53 -36.01 32.27 19.91
C SER A 53 -36.19 31.33 18.70
N ALA A 54 -37.26 31.54 17.93
CA ALA A 54 -37.48 30.75 16.68
C ALA A 54 -36.36 30.97 15.66
N VAL A 55 -35.94 32.24 15.45
CA VAL A 55 -34.81 32.59 14.59
C VAL A 55 -33.51 31.96 15.08
N SER A 56 -33.26 31.99 16.39
CA SER A 56 -32.06 31.39 16.99
C SER A 56 -32.04 29.86 16.81
N VAL A 57 -33.16 29.18 16.97
CA VAL A 57 -33.28 27.76 16.73
C VAL A 57 -33.08 27.43 15.23
N MET A 58 -33.70 28.20 14.34
CA MET A 58 -33.48 28.04 12.90
C MET A 58 -32.03 28.23 12.49
N LEU A 59 -31.35 29.24 13.05
CA LEU A 59 -29.96 29.49 12.80
C LEU A 59 -29.09 28.33 13.31
N MET A 60 -29.38 27.79 14.47
CA MET A 60 -28.66 26.64 15.05
C MET A 60 -28.83 25.39 14.15
N VAL A 61 -30.06 25.13 13.68
CA VAL A 61 -30.35 24.04 12.77
C VAL A 61 -29.62 24.24 11.43
N ALA A 62 -29.64 25.45 10.87
CA ALA A 62 -28.95 25.78 9.62
C ALA A 62 -27.42 25.60 9.74
N LEU A 63 -26.83 25.99 10.86
CA LEU A 63 -25.41 25.81 11.13
C LEU A 63 -25.06 24.31 11.28
N ALA A 64 -25.86 23.54 12.00
CA ALA A 64 -25.68 22.11 12.17
C ALA A 64 -25.77 21.39 10.82
N PHE A 65 -26.76 21.74 10.00
CA PHE A 65 -26.93 21.19 8.64
C PHE A 65 -25.76 21.55 7.72
N SER A 66 -25.32 22.82 7.76
CA SER A 66 -24.15 23.28 6.98
C SER A 66 -22.88 22.51 7.35
N GLY A 67 -22.65 22.24 8.64
CA GLY A 67 -21.53 21.41 9.11
C GLY A 67 -21.60 19.98 8.58
N SER A 68 -22.77 19.37 8.62
CA SER A 68 -22.99 18.02 8.11
C SER A 68 -22.72 17.90 6.59
N VAL A 69 -23.24 18.86 5.81
CA VAL A 69 -23.00 18.90 4.35
C VAL A 69 -21.53 19.06 4.01
N GLN A 70 -20.78 19.88 4.78
CA GLN A 70 -19.34 20.05 4.55
C GLN A 70 -18.57 18.76 4.81
N ILE A 71 -18.92 18.00 5.86
CA ILE A 71 -18.28 16.72 6.18
C ILE A 71 -18.60 15.69 5.09
N GLU A 72 -19.85 15.60 4.66
CA GLU A 72 -20.25 14.69 3.59
C GLU A 72 -19.54 15.02 2.26
N THR A 73 -19.49 16.30 1.91
CA THR A 73 -18.80 16.75 0.69
C THR A 73 -17.31 16.41 0.72
N ARG A 74 -16.62 16.68 1.84
CA ARG A 74 -15.21 16.32 1.99
C ARG A 74 -15.01 14.81 1.93
N SER A 75 -15.89 14.04 2.55
CA SER A 75 -15.85 12.58 2.51
C SER A 75 -16.06 12.04 1.09
N ALA A 76 -16.98 12.64 0.33
CA ALA A 76 -17.24 12.28 -1.07
C ALA A 76 -16.04 12.58 -1.98
N ILE A 77 -15.42 13.76 -1.81
CA ILE A 77 -14.18 14.14 -2.52
C ILE A 77 -13.06 13.16 -2.19
N TYR A 78 -12.82 12.88 -0.90
CA TYR A 78 -11.80 11.92 -0.47
C TYR A 78 -12.01 10.53 -1.08
N ARG A 79 -13.25 10.01 -1.07
CA ARG A 79 -13.57 8.71 -1.68
C ARG A 79 -13.31 8.71 -3.18
N LYS A 80 -13.69 9.78 -3.87
CA LYS A 80 -13.42 9.94 -5.31
C LYS A 80 -11.94 9.91 -5.60
N GLU A 81 -11.15 10.73 -4.88
CA GLU A 81 -9.70 10.80 -5.04
C GLU A 81 -9.02 9.47 -4.69
N ALA A 82 -9.47 8.79 -3.63
CA ALA A 82 -8.98 7.48 -3.25
C ALA A 82 -9.23 6.42 -4.33
N THR A 83 -10.43 6.42 -4.93
CA THR A 83 -10.76 5.51 -6.04
C THR A 83 -9.92 5.81 -7.29
N GLN A 84 -9.70 7.09 -7.59
CA GLN A 84 -8.85 7.49 -8.70
C GLN A 84 -7.38 7.10 -8.45
N ALA A 85 -6.85 7.35 -7.24
CA ALA A 85 -5.51 6.94 -6.86
C ALA A 85 -5.33 5.41 -6.97
N TYR A 86 -6.32 4.64 -6.51
CA TYR A 86 -6.33 3.18 -6.65
C TYR A 86 -6.30 2.73 -8.11
N ALA A 87 -7.12 3.35 -8.97
CA ALA A 87 -7.12 3.05 -10.41
C ALA A 87 -5.77 3.36 -11.07
N LEU A 88 -5.10 4.47 -10.66
CA LEU A 88 -3.76 4.80 -11.13
C LEU A 88 -2.73 3.77 -10.65
N ALA A 89 -2.82 3.32 -9.38
CA ALA A 89 -1.95 2.28 -8.85
C ALA A 89 -2.11 0.96 -9.62
N LEU A 90 -3.35 0.54 -9.90
CA LEU A 90 -3.63 -0.63 -10.75
C LEU A 90 -3.03 -0.49 -12.15
N GLY A 91 -3.20 0.68 -12.78
CA GLY A 91 -2.60 0.98 -14.07
C GLY A 91 -1.08 0.85 -14.03
N GLY A 92 -0.44 1.31 -12.96
CA GLY A 92 1.00 1.15 -12.74
C GLY A 92 1.45 -0.30 -12.65
N VAL A 93 0.71 -1.15 -11.90
CA VAL A 93 0.99 -2.59 -11.83
C VAL A 93 0.88 -3.23 -13.22
N GLN A 94 -0.19 -2.93 -13.97
CA GLN A 94 -0.38 -3.48 -15.31
C GLN A 94 0.72 -3.04 -16.28
N ALA A 95 1.12 -1.76 -16.21
CA ALA A 95 2.23 -1.24 -17.00
C ALA A 95 3.54 -1.98 -16.68
N ALA A 96 3.83 -2.25 -15.40
CA ALA A 96 5.00 -3.01 -14.98
C ALA A 96 4.95 -4.46 -15.50
N ILE A 97 3.82 -5.14 -15.38
CA ILE A 97 3.63 -6.49 -15.91
C ILE A 97 3.91 -6.53 -17.41
N LEU A 98 3.40 -5.55 -18.16
CA LEU A 98 3.66 -5.45 -19.59
C LEU A 98 5.15 -5.27 -19.89
N GLN A 99 5.86 -4.42 -19.15
CA GLN A 99 7.30 -4.20 -19.35
C GLN A 99 8.14 -5.45 -19.00
N ILE A 100 7.73 -6.23 -17.99
CA ILE A 100 8.44 -7.41 -17.51
C ILE A 100 8.17 -8.63 -18.40
N ALA A 101 6.89 -8.90 -18.68
CA ALA A 101 6.46 -10.15 -19.32
C ALA A 101 6.44 -10.06 -20.85
N TYR A 102 6.37 -8.85 -21.40
CA TYR A 102 6.26 -8.61 -22.84
C TYR A 102 7.39 -7.69 -23.31
N PRO A 103 8.63 -8.18 -23.37
CA PRO A 103 9.72 -7.36 -23.90
C PRO A 103 9.37 -6.94 -25.33
N PRO A 104 9.66 -5.69 -25.71
CA PRO A 104 9.36 -5.21 -27.07
C PRO A 104 10.10 -6.05 -28.10
N ALA A 105 9.46 -6.19 -29.26
CA ALA A 105 10.05 -6.82 -30.42
C ALA A 105 11.35 -6.12 -30.85
N GLU A 106 12.20 -6.82 -31.56
CA GLU A 106 13.54 -6.32 -31.95
C GLU A 106 13.53 -5.02 -32.72
N ASP A 107 12.49 -4.82 -33.54
CA ASP A 107 12.24 -3.60 -34.35
C ASP A 107 11.81 -2.38 -33.50
N GLN A 108 11.56 -2.57 -32.19
CA GLN A 108 11.13 -1.51 -31.29
C GLN A 108 12.14 -1.22 -30.17
N LYS A 109 13.35 -1.77 -30.27
CA LYS A 109 14.41 -1.57 -29.26
C LYS A 109 14.85 -0.12 -29.11
N ASP A 110 14.70 0.69 -30.17
CA ASP A 110 15.07 2.12 -30.18
C ASP A 110 13.99 3.06 -29.60
N LYS A 111 12.82 2.54 -29.26
CA LYS A 111 11.79 3.34 -28.62
C LYS A 111 12.06 3.54 -27.13
N PRO A 112 11.82 4.75 -26.59
CA PRO A 112 11.98 4.98 -25.16
C PRO A 112 11.06 4.04 -24.38
N ARG A 113 11.65 3.33 -23.42
CA ARG A 113 10.93 2.42 -22.52
C ARG A 113 10.52 3.14 -21.25
N LEU A 114 9.40 2.76 -20.69
CA LEU A 114 8.99 3.22 -19.35
C LEU A 114 9.87 2.60 -18.26
N TRP A 115 10.43 1.42 -18.52
CA TRP A 115 11.28 0.70 -17.59
C TRP A 115 12.34 -0.13 -18.33
N GLU A 116 13.54 -0.09 -17.83
CA GLU A 116 14.65 -0.93 -18.29
C GLU A 116 15.03 -1.96 -17.23
N LYS A 117 15.42 -3.14 -17.67
CA LYS A 117 15.80 -4.23 -16.78
C LYS A 117 16.95 -3.83 -15.87
N GLY A 118 16.75 -3.97 -14.56
CA GLY A 118 17.69 -3.51 -13.54
C GLY A 118 17.33 -2.15 -12.92
N GLN A 119 16.43 -1.37 -13.51
CA GLN A 119 15.88 -0.19 -12.87
C GLN A 119 14.89 -0.60 -11.78
N ARG A 120 14.99 0.00 -10.60
CA ARG A 120 14.09 -0.25 -9.48
C ARG A 120 12.80 0.56 -9.57
N LEU A 121 12.87 1.77 -10.12
CA LEU A 121 11.75 2.69 -10.17
C LEU A 121 11.30 2.94 -11.61
N MET A 122 10.00 2.97 -11.81
CA MET A 122 9.32 3.33 -13.04
C MET A 122 8.22 4.34 -12.72
N GLN A 123 8.08 5.38 -13.52
CA GLN A 123 7.00 6.34 -13.41
C GLN A 123 6.08 6.23 -14.63
N VAL A 124 4.80 6.05 -14.38
CA VAL A 124 3.78 5.96 -15.43
C VAL A 124 2.89 7.19 -15.34
N PRO A 125 3.00 8.13 -16.29
CA PRO A 125 2.16 9.32 -16.32
C PRO A 125 0.76 8.99 -16.86
N TYR A 126 -0.26 9.59 -16.23
CA TYR A 126 -1.65 9.56 -16.67
C TYR A 126 -2.19 10.99 -16.71
N GLY A 127 -3.23 11.26 -17.51
CA GLY A 127 -3.77 12.62 -17.66
C GLY A 127 -4.24 13.26 -16.33
N GLN A 128 -4.68 12.46 -15.36
CA GLN A 128 -5.20 12.93 -14.07
C GLN A 128 -4.22 12.70 -12.89
N GLY A 129 -3.04 12.16 -13.14
CA GLY A 129 -2.08 11.84 -12.11
C GLY A 129 -0.93 10.98 -12.62
N ALA A 130 -0.29 10.25 -11.73
CA ALA A 130 0.78 9.32 -12.08
C ALA A 130 0.75 8.09 -11.17
N ALA A 131 1.34 7.00 -11.63
CA ALA A 131 1.74 5.89 -10.78
C ALA A 131 3.27 5.87 -10.65
N GLN A 132 3.75 5.84 -9.42
CA GLN A 132 5.14 5.54 -9.11
C GLN A 132 5.24 4.06 -8.80
N VAL A 133 6.03 3.35 -9.56
CA VAL A 133 6.12 1.89 -9.49
C VAL A 133 7.53 1.48 -9.10
N GLU A 134 7.64 0.70 -8.05
CA GLU A 134 8.86 0.03 -7.67
C GLU A 134 8.81 -1.43 -8.13
N ILE A 135 9.85 -1.88 -8.83
CA ILE A 135 9.98 -3.26 -9.33
C ILE A 135 11.21 -3.87 -8.66
N VAL A 136 10.95 -4.88 -7.84
CA VAL A 136 11.99 -5.58 -7.08
C VAL A 136 12.09 -7.03 -7.56
N ASN A 137 13.29 -7.44 -7.89
CA ASN A 137 13.56 -8.83 -8.26
C ASN A 137 13.73 -9.68 -7.01
N GLU A 138 12.91 -10.71 -6.84
CA GLU A 138 12.90 -11.56 -5.64
C GLU A 138 14.15 -12.47 -5.52
N THR A 139 14.88 -12.74 -6.60
CA THR A 139 16.12 -13.54 -6.52
C THR A 139 17.31 -12.79 -5.93
N GLY A 140 17.19 -11.47 -5.79
CA GLY A 140 18.18 -10.67 -5.06
C GLY A 140 18.01 -10.72 -3.54
N LYS A 141 16.99 -11.42 -3.03
CA LYS A 141 16.66 -11.52 -1.61
C LYS A 141 16.96 -12.90 -1.05
N LEU A 142 17.04 -12.99 0.28
CA LEU A 142 17.26 -14.23 1.00
C LEU A 142 15.92 -14.92 1.29
N ASP A 143 15.78 -16.18 0.88
CA ASP A 143 14.54 -16.94 1.10
C ASP A 143 14.44 -17.43 2.53
N LEU A 144 13.40 -16.98 3.25
CA LEU A 144 13.11 -17.32 4.64
C LEU A 144 12.92 -18.82 4.87
N ASN A 145 12.45 -19.54 3.85
CA ASN A 145 12.14 -20.96 3.95
C ASN A 145 13.36 -21.86 3.72
N ILE A 146 14.43 -21.29 3.11
CA ILE A 146 15.60 -22.07 2.66
C ILE A 146 16.88 -21.61 3.35
N ALA A 147 17.00 -20.31 3.65
CA ALA A 147 18.21 -19.75 4.23
C ALA A 147 18.61 -20.43 5.56
N GLY A 148 19.87 -20.76 5.71
CA GLY A 148 20.41 -21.35 6.95
C GLY A 148 20.52 -20.32 8.09
N ARG A 149 20.51 -20.79 9.36
CA ARG A 149 20.65 -19.93 10.55
C ARG A 149 21.82 -18.96 10.45
N LYS A 150 23.02 -19.46 10.06
CA LYS A 150 24.22 -18.62 9.94
C LYS A 150 24.07 -17.53 8.88
N GLN A 151 23.40 -17.80 7.79
CA GLN A 151 23.17 -16.85 6.73
C GLN A 151 22.16 -15.77 7.15
N LEU A 152 21.08 -16.17 7.84
CA LEU A 152 20.12 -15.23 8.45
C LEU A 152 20.80 -14.34 9.48
N ALA A 153 21.58 -14.92 10.42
CA ALA A 153 22.27 -14.14 11.44
C ALA A 153 23.22 -13.09 10.83
N ARG A 154 24.01 -13.44 9.81
CA ARG A 154 24.88 -12.50 9.10
C ARG A 154 24.10 -11.38 8.39
N LEU A 155 22.94 -11.71 7.79
CA LEU A 155 22.06 -10.69 7.22
C LEU A 155 21.62 -9.68 8.28
N PHE A 156 21.21 -10.18 9.44
CA PHE A 156 20.73 -9.34 10.54
C PHE A 156 21.85 -8.46 11.12
N GLU A 157 23.04 -9.01 11.26
CA GLU A 157 24.24 -8.25 11.66
C GLU A 157 24.60 -7.17 10.63
N ALA A 158 24.56 -7.50 9.34
CA ALA A 158 24.80 -6.54 8.25
C ALA A 158 23.76 -5.40 8.24
N ARG A 159 22.56 -5.64 8.78
CA ARG A 159 21.52 -4.63 8.99
C ARG A 159 21.61 -3.91 10.33
N GLY A 160 22.62 -4.24 11.14
CA GLY A 160 22.94 -3.53 12.36
C GLY A 160 22.42 -4.13 13.64
N LEU A 161 21.87 -5.36 13.64
CA LEU A 161 21.57 -6.08 14.88
C LEU A 161 22.89 -6.52 15.54
N GLY A 162 22.88 -6.55 16.89
CA GLY A 162 23.99 -7.12 17.62
C GLY A 162 24.07 -8.64 17.40
N THR A 163 25.27 -9.24 17.42
CA THR A 163 25.52 -10.66 17.12
C THR A 163 24.60 -11.60 17.89
N GLY A 164 24.46 -11.45 19.21
CA GLY A 164 23.60 -12.32 20.01
C GLY A 164 22.11 -12.18 19.65
N GLN A 165 21.62 -10.98 19.34
CA GLN A 165 20.26 -10.75 18.91
C GLN A 165 20.01 -11.35 17.52
N ALA A 166 20.96 -11.20 16.61
CA ALA A 166 20.91 -11.76 15.27
C ALA A 166 20.84 -13.30 15.28
N GLU A 167 21.68 -13.93 16.10
CA GLU A 167 21.70 -15.39 16.30
C GLU A 167 20.38 -15.90 16.88
N HIS A 168 19.89 -15.30 17.97
CA HIS A 168 18.62 -15.70 18.59
C HIS A 168 17.44 -15.55 17.62
N LEU A 169 17.42 -14.47 16.83
CA LEU A 169 16.37 -14.26 15.86
C LEU A 169 16.44 -15.30 14.73
N ALA A 170 17.65 -15.63 14.25
CA ALA A 170 17.85 -16.67 13.25
C ALA A 170 17.39 -18.05 13.73
N VAL A 171 17.67 -18.39 15.01
CA VAL A 171 17.18 -19.62 15.65
C VAL A 171 15.65 -19.60 15.74
N ALA A 172 15.05 -18.48 16.14
CA ALA A 172 13.60 -18.36 16.26
C ALA A 172 12.87 -18.48 14.91
N ILE A 173 13.46 -17.97 13.84
CA ILE A 173 12.93 -18.15 12.47
C ILE A 173 13.04 -19.61 12.03
N ASP A 174 14.16 -20.26 12.30
CA ASP A 174 14.36 -21.67 11.96
C ASP A 174 13.39 -22.56 12.73
N HIS A 175 13.20 -22.31 14.04
CA HIS A 175 12.20 -22.99 14.86
C HIS A 175 10.77 -22.80 14.31
N TRP A 176 10.38 -21.57 13.92
CA TRP A 176 9.05 -21.25 13.39
C TRP A 176 8.65 -22.14 12.21
N ARG A 177 9.61 -22.43 11.33
CA ARG A 177 9.39 -23.24 10.12
C ARG A 177 9.68 -24.73 10.29
N SER A 178 10.36 -25.11 11.40
CA SER A 178 10.73 -26.51 11.66
C SER A 178 9.57 -27.32 12.22
N LEU A 179 9.55 -28.62 11.93
CA LEU A 179 8.56 -29.53 12.48
C LEU A 179 8.66 -29.57 14.02
N PRO A 180 7.54 -29.78 14.74
CA PRO A 180 7.52 -29.87 16.19
C PRO A 180 8.26 -31.10 16.68
N GLY A 181 8.70 -31.10 17.95
CA GLY A 181 9.30 -32.25 18.62
C GLY A 181 10.81 -32.38 18.46
N SER A 182 11.51 -31.28 18.22
CA SER A 182 12.97 -31.24 18.24
C SER A 182 13.51 -31.43 19.67
N ASP A 183 14.58 -32.21 19.84
CA ASP A 183 15.34 -32.36 21.12
C ASP A 183 16.26 -31.15 21.40
N ASP A 184 16.27 -30.14 20.52
CA ASP A 184 17.03 -28.89 20.66
C ASP A 184 16.48 -28.08 21.84
N GLU A 185 17.31 -27.83 22.86
CA GLU A 185 16.91 -27.08 24.07
C GLU A 185 16.43 -25.66 23.77
N GLU A 186 17.02 -24.99 22.74
CA GLU A 186 16.60 -23.66 22.32
C GLU A 186 15.19 -23.72 21.73
N PHE A 187 14.87 -24.74 20.94
CA PHE A 187 13.54 -24.95 20.39
C PHE A 187 12.50 -25.21 21.47
N GLN A 188 12.82 -26.02 22.46
CA GLN A 188 11.93 -26.27 23.61
C GLN A 188 11.68 -24.98 24.42
N ALA A 189 12.69 -24.11 24.54
CA ALA A 189 12.53 -22.82 25.20
C ALA A 189 11.62 -21.86 24.37
N LEU A 190 11.69 -21.92 23.05
CA LEU A 190 10.81 -21.18 22.18
C LEU A 190 9.36 -21.70 22.23
N ASP A 191 9.14 -23.00 22.26
CA ASP A 191 7.81 -23.60 22.42
C ASP A 191 7.14 -23.16 23.72
N ARG A 192 7.90 -23.13 24.83
CA ARG A 192 7.40 -22.59 26.11
C ARG A 192 7.02 -21.14 25.99
N TYR A 193 7.88 -20.30 25.38
CA TYR A 193 7.62 -18.89 25.18
C TYR A 193 6.32 -18.65 24.39
N TYR A 194 6.13 -19.32 23.26
CA TYR A 194 4.94 -19.15 22.42
C TYR A 194 3.67 -19.62 23.14
N ARG A 195 3.73 -20.70 23.89
CA ARG A 195 2.62 -21.19 24.70
C ARG A 195 2.23 -20.18 25.80
N ASP A 196 3.22 -19.60 26.50
CA ASP A 196 3.00 -18.59 27.52
C ASP A 196 2.45 -17.27 26.92
N ALA A 197 2.84 -16.95 25.70
CA ALA A 197 2.31 -15.81 24.94
C ALA A 197 0.92 -16.06 24.32
N GLY A 198 0.35 -17.27 24.47
CA GLY A 198 -1.00 -17.60 24.04
C GLY A 198 -1.16 -17.91 22.56
N TYR A 199 -0.07 -18.21 21.85
CA TYR A 199 -0.11 -18.66 20.45
C TYR A 199 0.93 -19.75 20.19
N GLN A 200 0.90 -20.35 18.99
CA GLN A 200 1.82 -21.40 18.58
C GLN A 200 2.59 -20.98 17.34
N PRO A 201 3.85 -21.43 17.18
CA PRO A 201 4.56 -21.29 15.90
C PRO A 201 3.85 -22.08 14.81
N ALA A 202 4.05 -21.66 13.56
CA ALA A 202 3.38 -22.31 12.42
C ALA A 202 3.88 -23.73 12.18
N HIS A 203 5.09 -24.06 12.54
CA HIS A 203 5.78 -25.32 12.21
C HIS A 203 5.67 -25.68 10.71
N ALA A 204 5.69 -24.67 9.88
CA ALA A 204 5.53 -24.74 8.45
C ALA A 204 6.27 -23.59 7.76
N ASN A 205 6.49 -23.71 6.48
CA ASN A 205 7.07 -22.66 5.66
C ASN A 205 6.27 -21.35 5.81
N PHE A 206 7.00 -20.23 5.87
CA PHE A 206 6.42 -18.89 5.82
C PHE A 206 5.62 -18.71 4.52
N THR A 207 4.42 -18.18 4.64
CA THR A 207 3.53 -17.86 3.51
C THR A 207 3.67 -16.42 3.04
N SER A 208 4.09 -15.54 3.94
CA SER A 208 4.43 -14.15 3.65
C SER A 208 5.65 -13.70 4.46
N VAL A 209 6.34 -12.66 3.99
CA VAL A 209 7.50 -12.11 4.70
C VAL A 209 7.06 -11.45 6.01
N GLU A 210 5.88 -10.85 6.04
CA GLU A 210 5.29 -10.18 7.20
C GLU A 210 4.97 -11.15 8.35
N GLU A 211 4.83 -12.44 8.07
CA GLU A 211 4.63 -13.46 9.09
C GLU A 211 5.79 -13.51 10.09
N VAL A 212 7.00 -13.11 9.70
CA VAL A 212 8.17 -12.98 10.58
C VAL A 212 7.92 -12.05 11.77
N LEU A 213 6.99 -11.09 11.66
CA LEU A 213 6.59 -10.22 12.78
C LEU A 213 5.99 -10.98 13.97
N ARG A 214 5.59 -12.24 13.78
CA ARG A 214 5.11 -13.13 14.84
C ARG A 214 6.22 -13.93 15.51
N VAL A 215 7.42 -13.89 14.94
CA VAL A 215 8.57 -14.63 15.46
C VAL A 215 9.17 -13.90 16.66
N ARG A 216 9.51 -14.64 17.71
CA ARG A 216 10.16 -14.08 18.90
C ARG A 216 11.43 -13.30 18.54
N GLY A 217 11.54 -12.09 19.07
CA GLY A 217 12.69 -11.21 18.83
C GLY A 217 12.54 -10.29 17.64
N MET A 218 11.55 -10.51 16.76
CA MET A 218 11.22 -9.58 15.69
C MET A 218 10.33 -8.45 16.21
N SER A 219 10.62 -7.22 15.83
CA SER A 219 9.77 -6.06 16.07
C SER A 219 9.45 -5.34 14.76
N ARG A 220 8.45 -4.44 14.79
CA ARG A 220 8.13 -3.61 13.61
C ARG A 220 9.33 -2.74 13.21
N ASP A 221 10.06 -2.20 14.19
CA ASP A 221 11.22 -1.36 13.95
C ASP A 221 12.37 -2.14 13.28
N ILE A 222 12.59 -3.38 13.69
CA ILE A 222 13.58 -4.27 13.05
C ILE A 222 13.12 -4.65 11.64
N PHE A 223 11.84 -4.92 11.46
CA PHE A 223 11.30 -5.38 10.19
C PHE A 223 11.19 -4.26 9.14
N TYR A 224 10.60 -3.12 9.50
CA TYR A 224 10.38 -1.98 8.59
C TYR A 224 11.53 -0.96 8.60
N GLY A 225 12.35 -0.96 9.65
CA GLY A 225 13.41 0.00 9.88
C GLY A 225 12.99 1.11 10.85
N ALA A 226 13.95 1.55 11.65
CA ALA A 226 13.79 2.66 12.59
C ALA A 226 15.09 3.45 12.76
N ALA A 227 14.98 4.69 13.21
CA ALA A 227 16.11 5.45 13.70
C ALA A 227 16.28 5.20 15.20
N GLU A 228 17.41 4.65 15.61
CA GLU A 228 17.74 4.43 17.01
C GLU A 228 18.69 5.53 17.51
N PHE A 229 18.32 6.14 18.65
CA PHE A 229 19.17 7.10 19.31
C PHE A 229 20.05 6.39 20.34
N SER A 230 21.36 6.34 20.09
CA SER A 230 22.35 5.91 21.06
C SER A 230 22.98 7.12 21.73
N ARG A 231 23.10 7.09 23.06
CA ARG A 231 23.76 8.17 23.83
C ARG A 231 25.24 8.33 23.47
N ASP A 232 25.87 7.23 23.08
CA ASP A 232 27.33 7.20 22.83
C ASP A 232 27.70 7.42 21.35
N ASN A 233 26.82 7.02 20.41
CA ASN A 233 27.12 7.00 18.96
C ASN A 233 26.18 7.90 18.11
N GLY A 234 25.29 8.69 18.71
CA GLY A 234 24.35 9.52 17.98
C GLY A 234 23.18 8.73 17.37
N ILE A 235 22.73 9.13 16.18
CA ILE A 235 21.61 8.47 15.48
C ILE A 235 22.16 7.29 14.67
N ARG A 236 21.67 6.10 14.97
CA ARG A 236 21.89 4.89 14.17
C ARG A 236 20.62 4.55 13.43
N TYR A 237 20.72 4.34 12.14
CA TYR A 237 19.61 3.86 11.33
C TYR A 237 19.67 2.33 11.25
N LEU A 238 18.66 1.66 11.77
CA LEU A 238 18.43 0.24 11.55
C LEU A 238 17.61 0.12 10.27
N TYR A 239 18.20 -0.46 9.25
CA TYR A 239 17.49 -0.72 8.01
C TYR A 239 16.56 -1.93 8.18
N GLY A 240 15.31 -1.80 7.71
CA GLY A 240 14.31 -2.86 7.84
C GLY A 240 14.74 -4.15 7.13
N LEU A 241 14.59 -5.26 7.81
CA LEU A 241 14.94 -6.60 7.29
C LEU A 241 14.00 -7.06 6.19
N GLY A 242 12.74 -6.60 6.20
CA GLY A 242 11.70 -7.08 5.28
C GLY A 242 12.06 -6.88 3.80
N GLN A 243 12.88 -5.87 3.47
CA GLN A 243 13.29 -5.60 2.10
C GLN A 243 14.30 -6.62 1.54
N ASP A 244 15.02 -7.35 2.40
CA ASP A 244 16.03 -8.33 2.01
C ASP A 244 15.54 -9.77 2.07
N LEU A 245 14.34 -9.98 2.57
CA LEU A 245 13.75 -11.28 2.77
C LEU A 245 12.68 -11.56 1.71
N THR A 246 12.53 -12.83 1.35
CA THR A 246 11.49 -13.32 0.46
C THR A 246 10.99 -14.69 0.90
N VAL A 247 9.83 -15.09 0.42
CA VAL A 247 9.28 -16.46 0.50
C VAL A 247 9.02 -17.03 -0.91
N HIS A 248 9.46 -16.31 -1.95
CA HIS A 248 9.08 -16.59 -3.33
C HIS A 248 10.23 -16.99 -4.25
N SER A 249 11.49 -16.95 -3.78
CA SER A 249 12.64 -17.29 -4.63
C SER A 249 12.77 -18.79 -4.83
N GLN A 250 12.39 -19.59 -3.84
CA GLN A 250 12.50 -21.06 -3.82
C GLN A 250 13.92 -21.56 -4.18
N SER A 251 14.94 -20.76 -3.88
CA SER A 251 16.32 -21.04 -4.17
C SER A 251 17.23 -20.60 -3.02
N PRO A 252 18.24 -21.39 -2.67
CA PRO A 252 19.28 -20.96 -1.75
C PRO A 252 20.22 -19.92 -2.35
N GLN A 253 20.16 -19.73 -3.67
CA GLN A 253 21.04 -18.83 -4.40
C GLN A 253 20.48 -17.41 -4.45
N VAL A 254 21.39 -16.46 -4.36
CA VAL A 254 21.11 -15.04 -4.46
C VAL A 254 21.71 -14.50 -5.75
N ASN A 255 20.92 -13.77 -6.52
CA ASN A 255 21.41 -13.15 -7.75
C ASN A 255 22.23 -11.89 -7.43
N VAL A 256 23.50 -11.94 -7.77
CA VAL A 256 24.48 -10.85 -7.50
C VAL A 256 24.07 -9.52 -8.15
N ASN A 257 23.30 -9.58 -9.23
CA ASN A 257 22.87 -8.39 -9.96
C ASN A 257 21.79 -7.60 -9.23
N TYR A 258 21.05 -8.24 -8.32
CA TYR A 258 19.89 -7.65 -7.65
C TYR A 258 20.03 -7.60 -6.13
N ALA A 259 20.96 -8.36 -5.55
CA ALA A 259 21.16 -8.44 -4.11
C ALA A 259 21.54 -7.11 -3.49
N SER A 260 20.98 -6.80 -2.32
CA SER A 260 21.46 -5.68 -1.50
C SER A 260 22.85 -5.97 -0.94
N GLU A 261 23.54 -4.94 -0.46
CA GLU A 261 24.84 -5.11 0.21
C GLU A 261 24.72 -6.06 1.40
N ALA A 262 23.70 -5.90 2.24
CA ALA A 262 23.47 -6.75 3.40
C ALA A 262 23.25 -8.22 3.00
N VAL A 263 22.50 -8.47 1.91
CA VAL A 263 22.31 -9.82 1.39
C VAL A 263 23.63 -10.40 0.86
N LEU A 264 24.45 -9.63 0.17
CA LEU A 264 25.78 -10.08 -0.25
C LEU A 264 26.68 -10.43 0.95
N LEU A 265 26.69 -9.58 1.99
CA LEU A 265 27.44 -9.80 3.23
C LEU A 265 26.95 -11.02 4.03
N SER A 266 25.70 -11.44 3.85
CA SER A 266 25.17 -12.66 4.48
C SER A 266 25.81 -13.94 3.93
N LEU A 267 26.41 -13.87 2.75
CA LEU A 267 27.03 -15.02 2.10
C LEU A 267 28.37 -15.38 2.74
N PRO A 268 28.70 -16.69 2.81
CA PRO A 268 29.91 -17.14 3.50
C PRO A 268 31.19 -16.53 2.91
N GLY A 269 31.97 -15.82 3.73
CA GLY A 269 33.27 -15.27 3.34
C GLY A 269 33.23 -14.02 2.45
N VAL A 270 32.05 -13.52 2.09
CA VAL A 270 31.94 -12.25 1.35
C VAL A 270 32.26 -11.11 2.28
N THR A 271 33.20 -10.25 1.84
CA THR A 271 33.67 -9.07 2.57
C THR A 271 32.97 -7.81 2.06
N GLU A 272 32.99 -6.74 2.85
CA GLU A 272 32.48 -5.41 2.45
C GLU A 272 33.13 -4.92 1.13
N HIS A 273 34.44 -5.16 0.97
CA HIS A 273 35.14 -4.80 -0.25
C HIS A 273 34.59 -5.53 -1.49
N LEU A 274 34.36 -6.85 -1.38
CA LEU A 274 33.80 -7.64 -2.49
C LEU A 274 32.35 -7.22 -2.77
N ALA A 275 31.52 -7.06 -1.73
CA ALA A 275 30.15 -6.59 -1.87
C ALA A 275 30.06 -5.21 -2.53
N GLY A 276 30.90 -4.27 -2.11
CA GLY A 276 31.01 -2.94 -2.71
C GLY A 276 31.44 -2.98 -4.18
N SER A 277 32.46 -3.80 -4.52
CA SER A 277 32.90 -4.01 -5.90
C SER A 277 31.78 -4.60 -6.79
N ILE A 278 31.04 -5.58 -6.28
CA ILE A 278 29.89 -6.16 -6.99
C ILE A 278 28.83 -5.07 -7.29
N ILE A 279 28.48 -4.28 -6.28
CA ILE A 279 27.46 -3.23 -6.42
C ILE A 279 27.90 -2.14 -7.41
N GLN A 280 29.17 -1.77 -7.41
CA GLN A 280 29.70 -0.78 -8.32
C GLN A 280 29.71 -1.30 -9.77
N GLU A 281 30.33 -2.45 -9.99
CA GLU A 281 30.54 -3.01 -11.32
C GLU A 281 29.24 -3.43 -12.04
N ARG A 282 28.25 -3.95 -11.30
CA ARG A 282 26.96 -4.34 -11.91
C ARG A 282 26.17 -3.16 -12.46
N ARG A 283 26.46 -1.91 -12.02
CA ARG A 283 25.81 -0.70 -12.54
C ARG A 283 26.17 -0.44 -14.00
N GLU A 284 27.39 -0.82 -14.41
CA GLU A 284 27.82 -0.69 -15.79
C GLU A 284 27.27 -1.81 -16.66
N LYS A 285 27.35 -3.06 -16.16
CA LYS A 285 26.86 -4.24 -16.87
C LYS A 285 26.55 -5.36 -15.87
N PRO A 286 25.38 -6.03 -15.96
CA PRO A 286 25.05 -7.18 -15.14
C PRO A 286 26.07 -8.32 -15.33
N PHE A 287 26.43 -9.01 -14.25
CA PHE A 287 27.30 -10.18 -14.29
C PHE A 287 26.61 -11.38 -14.91
N GLN A 288 27.29 -12.09 -15.80
CA GLN A 288 26.74 -13.25 -16.50
C GLN A 288 27.25 -14.58 -15.94
N SER A 289 28.38 -14.59 -15.26
CA SER A 289 29.00 -15.80 -14.71
C SER A 289 29.94 -15.48 -13.55
N LEU A 290 30.37 -16.52 -12.82
CA LEU A 290 31.39 -16.42 -11.79
C LEU A 290 32.72 -15.88 -12.34
N ASP A 291 33.11 -16.31 -13.53
CA ASP A 291 34.33 -15.87 -14.19
C ASP A 291 34.28 -14.37 -14.55
N ASP A 292 33.12 -13.90 -15.06
CA ASP A 292 32.88 -12.47 -15.31
C ASP A 292 32.94 -11.66 -14.01
N LEU A 293 32.34 -12.17 -12.93
CA LEU A 293 32.40 -11.55 -11.61
C LEU A 293 33.85 -11.44 -11.10
N THR A 294 34.58 -12.54 -11.11
CA THR A 294 35.97 -12.58 -10.60
C THR A 294 36.90 -11.63 -11.39
N LYS A 295 36.74 -11.59 -12.70
CA LYS A 295 37.54 -10.71 -13.57
C LYS A 295 37.28 -9.22 -13.32
N ARG A 296 35.98 -8.85 -13.20
CA ARG A 296 35.58 -7.46 -13.09
C ARG A 296 35.71 -6.92 -11.67
N SER A 297 35.34 -7.69 -10.65
CA SER A 297 35.50 -7.26 -9.26
C SER A 297 36.95 -7.17 -8.81
N ARG A 298 37.90 -7.75 -9.58
CA ARG A 298 39.32 -7.85 -9.25
C ARG A 298 39.58 -8.44 -7.85
N THR A 299 38.63 -9.16 -7.33
CA THR A 299 38.65 -9.76 -5.99
C THR A 299 38.27 -11.23 -6.13
N SER A 300 39.00 -12.10 -5.46
CA SER A 300 38.68 -13.52 -5.43
C SER A 300 37.33 -13.73 -4.71
N VAL A 301 36.45 -14.46 -5.34
CA VAL A 301 35.19 -14.90 -4.74
C VAL A 301 35.49 -16.09 -3.83
N PRO A 302 35.09 -16.08 -2.56
CA PRO A 302 35.30 -17.21 -1.66
C PRO A 302 34.60 -18.47 -2.17
N ASP A 303 35.29 -19.62 -2.20
CA ASP A 303 34.72 -20.90 -2.65
C ASP A 303 33.43 -21.25 -1.90
N GLN A 304 33.37 -20.88 -0.61
CA GLN A 304 32.19 -21.10 0.24
C GLN A 304 30.96 -20.29 -0.20
N ALA A 305 31.14 -19.15 -0.88
CA ALA A 305 30.05 -18.33 -1.38
C ALA A 305 29.49 -18.85 -2.72
N VAL A 306 30.32 -19.51 -3.54
CA VAL A 306 29.99 -19.91 -4.90
C VAL A 306 28.65 -20.69 -5.02
N PRO A 307 28.33 -21.67 -4.14
CA PRO A 307 27.08 -22.39 -4.22
C PRO A 307 25.82 -21.52 -4.00
N PHE A 308 26.00 -20.36 -3.38
CA PHE A 308 24.92 -19.40 -3.05
C PHE A 308 24.79 -18.26 -4.05
N LEU A 309 25.59 -18.25 -5.11
CA LEU A 309 25.55 -17.21 -6.13
C LEU A 309 24.77 -17.66 -7.36
N SER A 310 23.99 -16.76 -7.91
CA SER A 310 23.41 -16.90 -9.24
C SER A 310 23.65 -15.63 -10.05
N PHE A 311 23.61 -15.76 -11.37
CA PHE A 311 24.01 -14.77 -12.35
C PHE A 311 22.96 -14.60 -13.43
N GLY A 312 23.13 -13.56 -14.25
CA GLY A 312 22.28 -13.32 -15.40
C GLY A 312 20.85 -12.93 -15.01
N ASP A 313 19.94 -13.16 -15.92
CA ASP A 313 18.56 -12.73 -15.84
C ASP A 313 17.59 -13.81 -15.34
N GLY A 314 18.11 -14.84 -14.67
CA GLY A 314 17.40 -16.10 -14.34
C GLY A 314 16.14 -15.96 -13.48
N SER A 315 15.88 -14.78 -12.93
CA SER A 315 14.65 -14.58 -12.16
C SER A 315 13.46 -14.35 -13.05
N LYS A 316 12.42 -15.02 -12.66
CA LYS A 316 11.08 -14.83 -13.22
C LYS A 316 10.12 -14.22 -12.19
N THR A 317 10.55 -14.02 -10.92
CA THR A 317 9.68 -13.55 -9.85
C THR A 317 10.03 -12.13 -9.44
N TYR A 318 9.03 -11.27 -9.50
CA TYR A 318 9.14 -9.84 -9.20
C TYR A 318 8.05 -9.41 -8.24
N THR A 319 8.41 -8.57 -7.28
CA THR A 319 7.46 -7.78 -6.50
C THR A 319 7.32 -6.41 -7.15
N ILE A 320 6.08 -6.03 -7.42
CA ILE A 320 5.69 -4.74 -7.99
C ILE A 320 4.92 -4.00 -6.90
N VAL A 321 5.41 -2.84 -6.50
CA VAL A 321 4.71 -1.93 -5.59
C VAL A 321 4.38 -0.67 -6.36
N SER A 322 3.10 -0.37 -6.51
CA SER A 322 2.62 0.77 -7.28
C SER A 322 1.85 1.73 -6.41
N VAL A 323 2.31 2.98 -6.36
CA VAL A 323 1.66 4.08 -5.64
C VAL A 323 0.99 4.99 -6.64
N GLY A 324 -0.33 5.03 -6.63
CA GLY A 324 -1.12 5.92 -7.46
C GLY A 324 -1.35 7.27 -6.78
N MET A 325 -1.11 8.35 -7.50
CA MET A 325 -1.23 9.73 -7.02
C MET A 325 -2.05 10.55 -8.00
N VAL A 326 -3.05 11.27 -7.50
CA VAL A 326 -3.89 12.18 -8.28
C VAL A 326 -3.32 13.59 -8.22
N ASN A 327 -3.28 14.29 -9.37
CA ASN A 327 -2.77 15.66 -9.44
C ASN A 327 -3.52 16.59 -8.48
N GLY A 328 -2.77 17.33 -7.65
CA GLY A 328 -3.34 18.29 -6.69
C GLY A 328 -3.97 17.66 -5.43
N SER A 329 -4.00 16.33 -5.32
CA SER A 329 -4.47 15.61 -4.12
C SER A 329 -3.29 15.16 -3.24
N ARG A 330 -3.57 15.01 -1.94
CA ARG A 330 -2.67 14.35 -0.99
C ARG A 330 -3.01 12.87 -0.81
N VAL A 331 -4.10 12.42 -1.41
CA VAL A 331 -4.55 11.04 -1.30
C VAL A 331 -3.73 10.18 -2.25
N HIS A 332 -3.18 9.11 -1.74
CA HIS A 332 -2.49 8.08 -2.51
C HIS A 332 -3.03 6.71 -2.13
N ARG A 333 -2.85 5.73 -3.00
CA ARG A 333 -3.17 4.32 -2.78
C ARG A 333 -2.06 3.46 -3.30
N THR A 334 -1.76 2.40 -2.58
CA THR A 334 -0.67 1.47 -2.89
C THR A 334 -1.24 0.10 -3.21
N VAL A 335 -0.80 -0.46 -4.33
CA VAL A 335 -1.09 -1.86 -4.71
C VAL A 335 0.23 -2.59 -4.83
N LYS A 336 0.35 -3.74 -4.15
CA LYS A 336 1.51 -4.62 -4.22
C LYS A 336 1.11 -5.92 -4.91
N ALA A 337 1.85 -6.33 -5.92
CA ALA A 337 1.67 -7.59 -6.62
C ALA A 337 2.98 -8.36 -6.67
N VAL A 338 2.93 -9.66 -6.43
CA VAL A 338 4.05 -10.57 -6.69
C VAL A 338 3.70 -11.37 -7.92
N ILE A 339 4.55 -11.29 -8.94
CA ILE A 339 4.32 -11.94 -10.23
C ILE A 339 5.47 -12.88 -10.58
N GLN A 340 5.14 -13.94 -11.28
CA GLN A 340 6.09 -14.78 -12.00
C GLN A 340 5.96 -14.49 -13.50
N ALA A 341 7.03 -14.00 -14.10
CA ALA A 341 7.11 -13.83 -15.56
C ALA A 341 7.52 -15.13 -16.21
N GLN A 342 6.96 -15.43 -17.38
CA GLN A 342 7.24 -16.65 -18.14
C GLN A 342 7.18 -17.94 -17.29
N PRO A 343 6.05 -18.21 -16.61
CA PRO A 343 5.87 -19.49 -15.94
C PRO A 343 5.89 -20.63 -16.97
N GLU A 344 6.06 -21.86 -16.49
CA GLU A 344 5.94 -23.01 -17.37
C GLU A 344 4.51 -23.09 -17.95
N GLY A 345 4.39 -23.24 -19.26
CA GLY A 345 3.12 -23.27 -19.98
C GLY A 345 2.93 -22.10 -20.96
N THR A 346 1.69 -21.84 -21.34
CA THR A 346 1.33 -20.82 -22.35
C THR A 346 1.15 -19.41 -21.80
N ALA A 347 1.03 -19.26 -20.49
CA ALA A 347 0.87 -17.94 -19.87
C ALA A 347 2.19 -17.18 -19.83
N LEU A 348 2.18 -15.91 -20.20
CA LEU A 348 3.38 -15.05 -20.17
C LEU A 348 3.69 -14.51 -18.77
N HIS A 349 2.72 -14.50 -17.87
CA HIS A 349 2.90 -14.18 -16.45
C HIS A 349 1.84 -14.88 -15.59
N ARG A 350 2.13 -15.02 -14.31
CA ARG A 350 1.22 -15.51 -13.28
C ARG A 350 1.32 -14.59 -12.06
N ILE A 351 0.19 -14.16 -11.54
CA ILE A 351 0.14 -13.44 -10.26
C ILE A 351 0.21 -14.48 -9.13
N ILE A 352 1.21 -14.37 -8.28
CA ILE A 352 1.44 -15.24 -7.12
C ILE A 352 0.70 -14.69 -5.90
N ALA A 353 0.81 -13.37 -5.66
CA ALA A 353 0.16 -12.69 -4.56
C ALA A 353 -0.29 -11.29 -4.97
N TRP A 354 -1.34 -10.81 -4.32
CA TRP A 354 -1.94 -9.51 -4.56
C TRP A 354 -2.38 -8.89 -3.26
N TYR A 355 -2.04 -7.64 -3.03
CA TYR A 355 -2.37 -6.89 -1.83
C TYR A 355 -2.90 -5.51 -2.24
N ASP A 356 -4.17 -5.25 -1.92
CA ASP A 356 -4.78 -3.93 -2.04
C ASP A 356 -4.49 -3.11 -0.78
N ASP A 357 -4.27 -1.81 -0.94
CA ASP A 357 -3.94 -0.89 0.17
C ASP A 357 -2.75 -1.38 1.02
N ALA A 358 -1.71 -1.90 0.37
CA ALA A 358 -0.48 -2.24 1.04
C ALA A 358 0.08 -0.98 1.72
N THR A 359 0.03 -0.96 3.05
CA THR A 359 0.71 0.07 3.84
C THR A 359 2.20 -0.28 3.90
N GLU A 360 3.04 0.68 3.49
CA GLU A 360 4.48 0.60 3.73
C GLU A 360 4.82 0.67 5.21
#